data_57f6c27847168509e8e74c94dc46b7aa
#
_entry.id   57f6c27847168509e8e74c94dc46b7aa
#
_cell.length_a   1.000
_cell.length_b   1.000
_cell.length_c   1.000
_cell.angle_alpha   90.00
_cell.angle_beta   90.00
_cell.angle_gamma   90.00
#
_symmetry.space_group_name_H-M   'P 1'
#
loop_
_entity.id
_entity.type
_entity.pdbx_description
1 polymer ?
#
loop_
_entity_poly.entity_id
_entity_poly.type
_entity_poly.pdbx_seq_one_letter_code
_entity_poly.pdbx_strand_id
1 'polypeptide(L)'
;MSSRLRGVDAFEHEDARERQFGTSSSPSSLAQQSLTRLYEQDQRQRRNGPRAPEQPLDLSAKGKPRLLLMGQRRSGKSSISSVVFHKLPPSETLFLESTARIQKDTMPSFMDFQVWDFPGQIDIFDNPTFDIDAMFGEIGALIWVIDAQDDYLEAVARLNMTILNLQRTYPNIKIEVFIHKVDGLSDDYKLDIQRDITIRIQDELSDHGFENAPVTFHLTSIYNHSIFEAFSKVIQKLIPRLGILEAMLTNLCRTCRFEKAYLFDVLSKIYIATDSEPADMASYEICSDYIDVIIDVTEVYGSWPRTQRYREALEGPPWNQKIEDQVASGCAESCMVLSDGNKPIILREVDKYLALVAIMKEDSYDKMPLVNMNVEVVVQGVKEFFEITKPK
;
A
#
# COMPACT_ATOMS: atom_id res chain seq x y z
N MET A 1 -34.41 -52.38 -45.67
CA MET A 1 -35.76 -52.72 -45.22
C MET A 1 -36.19 -51.65 -44.29
N SER A 2 -36.88 -50.69 -44.80
CA SER A 2 -38.35 -50.44 -44.73
C SER A 2 -38.69 -49.77 -43.39
N SER A 3 -38.89 -48.51 -43.35
CA SER A 3 -40.13 -47.68 -43.63
C SER A 3 -40.92 -47.50 -42.34
N ARG A 4 -41.43 -46.38 -41.96
CA ARG A 4 -42.25 -45.27 -42.49
C ARG A 4 -42.44 -44.29 -41.32
N LEU A 5 -42.23 -42.98 -41.46
CA LEU A 5 -43.16 -41.94 -41.90
C LEU A 5 -44.61 -42.03 -41.36
N ARG A 6 -45.00 -41.02 -40.63
CA ARG A 6 -46.21 -40.16 -40.69
C ARG A 6 -46.36 -39.45 -39.36
N GLY A 7 -46.70 -38.22 -39.21
CA GLY A 7 -47.31 -37.17 -40.03
C GLY A 7 -48.10 -36.29 -39.10
N VAL A 8 -47.87 -35.03 -39.17
CA VAL A 8 -48.74 -33.88 -39.51
C VAL A 8 -49.86 -33.49 -38.49
N ASP A 9 -49.85 -32.19 -38.21
CA ASP A 9 -50.95 -31.24 -37.85
C ASP A 9 -51.46 -31.24 -36.41
N ALA A 10 -51.77 -30.13 -35.76
CA ALA A 10 -52.08 -28.78 -36.15
C ALA A 10 -52.29 -27.92 -34.89
N PHE A 11 -52.04 -26.62 -35.01
CA PHE A 11 -52.76 -25.48 -34.42
C PHE A 11 -53.25 -25.54 -32.97
N GLU A 12 -52.83 -24.56 -32.10
CA GLU A 12 -53.54 -23.28 -31.95
C GLU A 12 -52.89 -22.43 -30.87
N HIS A 13 -52.93 -21.15 -31.07
CA HIS A 13 -52.82 -20.00 -30.18
C HIS A 13 -52.86 -20.20 -28.68
N GLU A 14 -51.87 -19.62 -27.98
CA GLU A 14 -52.15 -18.90 -26.73
C GLU A 14 -51.03 -17.91 -26.35
N ASP A 15 -51.44 -16.68 -26.31
CA ASP A 15 -51.08 -15.53 -25.49
C ASP A 15 -49.61 -15.22 -25.19
N ALA A 16 -49.19 -14.11 -25.78
CA ALA A 16 -48.12 -13.25 -25.36
C ALA A 16 -48.26 -12.84 -23.88
N ARG A 17 -47.46 -13.42 -23.01
CA ARG A 17 -47.10 -12.80 -21.73
C ARG A 17 -45.71 -12.17 -21.87
N GLU A 18 -45.71 -10.88 -22.06
CA GLU A 18 -44.55 -10.01 -21.87
C GLU A 18 -43.98 -10.27 -20.45
N ARG A 19 -42.92 -11.06 -20.39
CA ARG A 19 -42.03 -11.04 -19.20
C ARG A 19 -41.16 -9.80 -19.34
N GLN A 20 -41.47 -8.78 -18.58
CA GLN A 20 -40.58 -7.68 -18.30
C GLN A 20 -39.24 -8.25 -17.79
N PHE A 21 -38.26 -8.26 -18.66
CA PHE A 21 -36.87 -8.43 -18.23
C PHE A 21 -36.50 -7.21 -17.39
N GLY A 22 -36.35 -7.42 -16.11
CA GLY A 22 -35.80 -6.43 -15.20
C GLY A 22 -34.45 -5.92 -15.78
N THR A 23 -34.33 -4.63 -15.84
CA THR A 23 -33.11 -3.93 -16.23
C THR A 23 -31.95 -4.45 -15.40
N SER A 24 -31.03 -5.19 -16.02
CA SER A 24 -29.77 -5.56 -15.43
C SER A 24 -29.00 -4.27 -15.14
N SER A 25 -28.85 -3.93 -13.85
CA SER A 25 -28.02 -2.83 -13.44
C SER A 25 -26.60 -3.08 -13.94
N SER A 26 -26.01 -2.08 -14.59
CA SER A 26 -24.63 -2.16 -15.09
C SER A 26 -23.65 -2.42 -13.93
N PRO A 27 -22.51 -3.09 -14.17
CA PRO A 27 -21.50 -3.34 -13.11
C PRO A 27 -21.09 -2.08 -12.35
N SER A 28 -21.03 -0.93 -13.01
CA SER A 28 -20.78 0.38 -12.39
C SER A 28 -21.85 0.80 -11.36
N SER A 29 -23.12 0.48 -11.62
CA SER A 29 -24.20 0.82 -10.67
C SER A 29 -24.16 -0.04 -9.40
N LEU A 30 -23.72 -1.28 -9.50
CA LEU A 30 -23.53 -2.17 -8.34
C LEU A 30 -22.32 -1.74 -7.50
N ALA A 31 -21.23 -1.33 -8.13
CA ALA A 31 -20.06 -0.79 -7.44
C ALA A 31 -20.41 0.50 -6.69
N GLN A 32 -21.14 1.41 -7.32
CA GLN A 32 -21.62 2.64 -6.68
C GLN A 32 -22.54 2.38 -5.48
N GLN A 33 -23.49 1.46 -5.61
CA GLN A 33 -24.36 1.09 -4.51
C GLN A 33 -23.60 0.45 -3.34
N SER A 34 -22.61 -0.38 -3.63
CA SER A 34 -21.76 -1.00 -2.61
C SER A 34 -20.93 0.05 -1.90
N LEU A 35 -20.29 0.96 -2.63
CA LEU A 35 -19.49 2.05 -2.09
C LEU A 35 -20.35 2.98 -1.20
N THR A 36 -21.54 3.35 -1.66
CA THR A 36 -22.48 4.18 -0.90
C THR A 36 -22.88 3.51 0.42
N ARG A 37 -23.17 2.21 0.41
CA ARG A 37 -23.49 1.46 1.64
C ARG A 37 -22.34 1.43 2.62
N LEU A 38 -21.11 1.21 2.14
CA LEU A 38 -19.91 1.22 2.98
C LEU A 38 -19.65 2.62 3.57
N TYR A 39 -19.86 3.68 2.79
CA TYR A 39 -19.80 5.07 3.26
C TYR A 39 -20.84 5.37 4.36
N GLU A 40 -22.08 4.92 4.17
CA GLU A 40 -23.14 5.10 5.17
C GLU A 40 -22.85 4.28 6.44
N GLN A 41 -22.28 3.09 6.31
CA GLN A 41 -21.92 2.22 7.42
C GLN A 41 -20.78 2.81 8.25
N ASP A 42 -19.75 3.36 7.61
CA ASP A 42 -18.65 4.09 8.26
C ASP A 42 -19.19 5.33 9.01
N GLN A 43 -20.08 6.09 8.39
CA GLN A 43 -20.72 7.24 9.02
C GLN A 43 -21.55 6.86 10.26
N ARG A 44 -22.23 5.71 10.24
CA ARG A 44 -23.01 5.21 11.40
C ARG A 44 -22.10 4.75 12.54
N GLN A 45 -20.99 4.09 12.24
CA GLN A 45 -20.01 3.67 13.24
C GLN A 45 -19.35 4.87 13.92
N ARG A 46 -19.02 5.93 13.17
CA ARG A 46 -18.46 7.18 13.71
C ARG A 46 -19.43 7.98 14.58
N ARG A 47 -20.74 7.84 14.35
CA ARG A 47 -21.77 8.49 15.19
C ARG A 47 -21.98 7.82 16.55
N ASN A 48 -21.70 6.53 16.67
CA ASN A 48 -22.02 5.71 17.84
C ASN A 48 -20.82 5.34 18.71
N GLY A 49 -19.58 5.70 18.32
CA GLY A 49 -18.35 5.44 19.10
C GLY A 49 -17.94 6.63 19.97
N PRO A 50 -17.22 6.43 21.08
CA PRO A 50 -16.63 7.53 21.83
C PRO A 50 -15.64 8.28 20.92
N ARG A 51 -15.93 9.53 20.66
CA ARG A 51 -15.15 10.43 19.83
C ARG A 51 -13.79 10.70 20.50
N ALA A 52 -12.74 10.07 20.00
CA ALA A 52 -11.44 10.72 19.93
C ALA A 52 -11.48 11.67 18.71
N PRO A 53 -10.96 12.89 18.78
CA PRO A 53 -10.96 13.79 17.64
C PRO A 53 -9.82 13.37 16.68
N GLU A 54 -10.05 12.37 15.85
CA GLU A 54 -9.29 12.19 14.62
C GLU A 54 -9.75 13.27 13.65
N GLN A 55 -9.07 14.41 13.66
CA GLN A 55 -9.11 15.29 12.51
C GLN A 55 -8.37 14.56 11.38
N PRO A 56 -9.02 14.23 10.26
CA PRO A 56 -8.30 13.74 9.09
C PRO A 56 -7.29 14.83 8.72
N LEU A 57 -6.03 14.44 8.44
CA LEU A 57 -5.14 15.32 7.72
C LEU A 57 -5.88 15.76 6.46
N ASP A 58 -6.16 17.04 6.36
CA ASP A 58 -6.81 17.61 5.19
C ASP A 58 -5.78 17.64 4.06
N LEU A 59 -5.69 16.53 3.33
CA LEU A 59 -4.82 16.40 2.15
C LEU A 59 -5.25 17.37 1.02
N SER A 60 -6.37 18.05 1.20
CA SER A 60 -6.96 18.92 0.17
C SER A 60 -6.30 20.29 0.04
N ALA A 61 -5.59 20.75 1.06
CA ALA A 61 -5.22 22.16 1.14
C ALA A 61 -3.75 22.48 0.83
N LYS A 62 -2.79 21.60 1.10
CA LYS A 62 -1.37 21.97 1.04
C LYS A 62 -0.45 20.76 0.79
N GLY A 63 0.00 20.59 -0.45
CA GLY A 63 1.19 19.80 -0.74
C GLY A 63 1.05 18.28 -0.63
N LYS A 64 2.05 17.59 -1.16
CA LYS A 64 2.16 16.13 -1.10
C LYS A 64 2.61 15.71 0.30
N PRO A 65 2.03 14.65 0.91
CA PRO A 65 2.46 14.18 2.23
C PRO A 65 3.96 13.82 2.20
N ARG A 66 4.66 14.21 3.26
CA ARG A 66 6.11 14.00 3.37
C ARG A 66 6.40 12.90 4.38
N LEU A 67 7.31 12.00 4.01
CA LEU A 67 7.92 11.02 4.92
C LEU A 67 9.34 11.50 5.23
N LEU A 68 9.64 11.77 6.48
CA LEU A 68 10.97 12.19 6.91
C LEU A 68 11.73 10.99 7.48
N LEU A 69 12.84 10.60 6.85
CA LEU A 69 13.74 9.57 7.34
C LEU A 69 14.85 10.22 8.19
N MET A 70 14.80 10.02 9.48
CA MET A 70 15.73 10.57 10.46
C MET A 70 16.41 9.46 11.27
N GLY A 71 17.44 9.81 12.03
CA GLY A 71 18.20 8.88 12.86
C GLY A 71 19.70 9.09 12.71
N GLN A 72 20.50 8.36 13.47
CA GLN A 72 21.94 8.51 13.52
C GLN A 72 22.63 8.18 12.18
N ARG A 73 23.88 8.61 12.06
CA ARG A 73 24.75 8.21 10.95
C ARG A 73 24.90 6.69 10.94
N ARG A 74 24.90 6.09 9.73
CA ARG A 74 25.01 4.64 9.48
C ARG A 74 23.84 3.80 9.98
N SER A 75 22.74 4.39 10.45
CA SER A 75 21.56 3.60 10.85
C SER A 75 20.84 2.91 9.69
N GLY A 76 21.17 3.21 8.44
CA GLY A 76 20.60 2.55 7.25
C GLY A 76 19.53 3.37 6.51
N LYS A 77 19.29 4.64 6.85
CA LYS A 77 18.27 5.50 6.21
C LYS A 77 18.36 5.52 4.68
N SER A 78 19.53 5.88 4.15
CA SER A 78 19.74 5.95 2.70
C SER A 78 19.66 4.59 2.03
N SER A 79 20.10 3.52 2.73
CA SER A 79 19.92 2.14 2.25
C SER A 79 18.45 1.77 2.16
N ILE A 80 17.65 2.12 3.17
CA ILE A 80 16.20 1.92 3.16
C ILE A 80 15.57 2.67 1.97
N SER A 81 15.87 3.96 1.81
CA SER A 81 15.35 4.76 0.70
C SER A 81 15.70 4.15 -0.66
N SER A 82 16.96 3.74 -0.83
CA SER A 82 17.44 3.15 -2.09
C SER A 82 16.78 1.79 -2.40
N VAL A 83 16.63 0.92 -1.41
CA VAL A 83 16.02 -0.40 -1.61
C VAL A 83 14.52 -0.29 -1.88
N VAL A 84 13.79 0.46 -1.04
CA VAL A 84 12.33 0.50 -1.11
C VAL A 84 11.86 1.31 -2.32
N PHE A 85 12.45 2.48 -2.56
CA PHE A 85 11.94 3.43 -3.54
C PHE A 85 12.72 3.43 -4.86
N HIS A 86 14.00 3.10 -4.84
CA HIS A 86 14.83 3.07 -6.05
C HIS A 86 15.14 1.65 -6.55
N LYS A 87 14.63 0.61 -5.84
CA LYS A 87 14.81 -0.81 -6.20
C LYS A 87 16.28 -1.22 -6.32
N LEU A 88 17.15 -0.58 -5.55
CA LEU A 88 18.56 -0.96 -5.49
C LEU A 88 18.66 -2.32 -4.75
N PRO A 89 19.37 -3.32 -5.28
CA PRO A 89 19.62 -4.56 -4.57
C PRO A 89 20.26 -4.30 -3.20
N PRO A 90 19.84 -4.98 -2.12
CA PRO A 90 20.39 -4.76 -0.78
C PRO A 90 21.92 -4.86 -0.72
N SER A 91 22.54 -5.75 -1.50
CA SER A 91 24.00 -5.92 -1.59
C SER A 91 24.72 -4.68 -2.13
N GLU A 92 24.07 -3.89 -2.98
CA GLU A 92 24.67 -2.69 -3.56
C GLU A 92 24.63 -1.49 -2.61
N THR A 93 23.80 -1.55 -1.57
CA THR A 93 23.74 -0.48 -0.55
C THR A 93 25.03 -0.35 0.25
N LEU A 94 25.90 -1.35 0.24
CA LEU A 94 27.20 -1.30 0.90
C LEU A 94 28.15 -0.25 0.28
N PHE A 95 27.91 0.13 -0.97
CA PHE A 95 28.70 1.12 -1.70
C PHE A 95 28.13 2.54 -1.62
N LEU A 96 27.02 2.75 -0.91
CA LEU A 96 26.44 4.08 -0.75
C LEU A 96 27.35 4.99 0.08
N GLU A 97 27.58 6.18 -0.43
CA GLU A 97 28.28 7.22 0.32
C GLU A 97 27.41 7.79 1.44
N SER A 98 28.08 8.38 2.45
CA SER A 98 27.34 9.00 3.55
C SER A 98 26.61 10.26 3.07
N THR A 99 25.35 10.38 3.43
CA THR A 99 24.50 11.54 3.10
C THR A 99 25.02 12.79 3.79
N ALA A 100 25.46 13.76 3.01
CA ALA A 100 25.98 15.04 3.50
C ALA A 100 24.95 16.18 3.48
N ARG A 101 23.88 16.04 2.68
CA ARG A 101 22.80 17.03 2.52
C ARG A 101 21.46 16.30 2.52
N ILE A 102 20.38 17.01 2.86
CA ILE A 102 19.03 16.46 2.76
C ILE A 102 18.75 16.08 1.31
N GLN A 103 18.46 14.81 1.08
CA GLN A 103 17.99 14.29 -0.20
C GLN A 103 16.46 14.29 -0.19
N LYS A 104 15.87 14.81 -1.26
CA LYS A 104 14.41 14.95 -1.40
C LYS A 104 13.98 14.23 -2.67
N ASP A 105 13.31 13.12 -2.51
CA ASP A 105 12.84 12.31 -3.62
C ASP A 105 11.30 12.37 -3.68
N THR A 106 10.77 12.65 -4.86
CA THR A 106 9.32 12.56 -5.10
C THR A 106 9.02 11.18 -5.67
N MET A 107 8.23 10.41 -4.94
CA MET A 107 7.83 9.08 -5.34
C MET A 107 6.52 9.15 -6.12
N PRO A 108 6.55 8.82 -7.42
CA PRO A 108 5.33 8.63 -8.17
C PRO A 108 4.67 7.34 -7.68
N SER A 109 3.51 7.46 -7.10
CA SER A 109 2.69 6.39 -6.55
C SER A 109 1.22 6.73 -6.75
N PHE A 110 0.30 5.88 -6.32
CA PHE A 110 -1.13 6.17 -6.30
C PHE A 110 -1.46 7.46 -5.52
N MET A 111 -0.65 7.79 -4.52
CA MET A 111 -0.65 9.03 -3.77
C MET A 111 0.75 9.60 -3.80
N ASP A 112 0.98 10.61 -4.63
CA ASP A 112 2.29 11.26 -4.71
C ASP A 112 2.76 11.67 -3.33
N PHE A 113 3.87 11.14 -2.86
CA PHE A 113 4.50 11.53 -1.61
C PHE A 113 5.98 11.86 -1.79
N GLN A 114 6.55 12.57 -0.84
CA GLN A 114 7.96 12.93 -0.83
C GLN A 114 8.67 12.18 0.31
N VAL A 115 9.83 11.62 0.00
CA VAL A 115 10.74 11.04 0.99
C VAL A 115 11.93 11.96 1.15
N TRP A 116 12.20 12.39 2.38
CA TRP A 116 13.33 13.22 2.71
C TRP A 116 14.30 12.44 3.59
N ASP A 117 15.48 12.12 3.06
CA ASP A 117 16.57 11.47 3.79
C ASP A 117 17.49 12.52 4.42
N PHE A 118 17.57 12.50 5.75
CA PHE A 118 18.34 13.46 6.53
C PHE A 118 19.73 12.93 6.88
N PRO A 119 20.77 13.79 6.80
CA PRO A 119 22.09 13.44 7.34
C PRO A 119 22.00 13.17 8.84
N GLY A 120 22.60 12.05 9.28
CA GLY A 120 22.49 11.59 10.67
C GLY A 120 23.29 12.42 11.70
N GLN A 121 24.01 13.46 11.27
CA GLN A 121 24.83 14.33 12.15
C GLN A 121 24.18 15.68 12.42
N ILE A 122 23.08 16.02 11.73
CA ILE A 122 22.47 17.33 11.85
C ILE A 122 21.44 17.30 12.96
N ASP A 123 21.61 18.21 13.94
CA ASP A 123 20.53 18.57 14.84
C ASP A 123 19.68 19.63 14.17
N ILE A 124 18.42 19.31 13.92
CA ILE A 124 17.51 20.16 13.15
C ILE A 124 17.00 21.30 14.03
N PHE A 125 16.86 21.08 15.35
CA PHE A 125 16.31 22.06 16.25
C PHE A 125 17.32 23.12 16.67
N ASP A 126 18.61 22.77 16.69
CA ASP A 126 19.69 23.68 17.05
C ASP A 126 20.23 24.48 15.85
N ASN A 127 19.85 24.13 14.64
CA ASN A 127 20.39 24.77 13.43
C ASN A 127 19.41 25.80 12.85
N PRO A 128 19.73 27.12 12.97
CA PRO A 128 18.83 28.19 12.51
C PRO A 128 18.63 28.24 10.98
N THR A 129 19.35 27.43 10.22
CA THR A 129 19.17 27.36 8.75
C THR A 129 17.96 26.53 8.33
N PHE A 130 17.36 25.78 9.25
CA PHE A 130 16.19 24.96 8.97
C PHE A 130 14.92 25.68 9.40
N ASP A 131 14.01 25.83 8.45
CA ASP A 131 12.64 26.25 8.74
C ASP A 131 11.83 25.04 9.20
N ILE A 132 11.66 24.92 10.53
CA ILE A 132 10.97 23.83 11.19
C ILE A 132 9.51 23.77 10.73
N ASP A 133 8.85 24.93 10.60
CA ASP A 133 7.46 25.01 10.15
C ASP A 133 7.28 24.56 8.70
N ALA A 134 8.20 24.93 7.82
CA ALA A 134 8.19 24.44 6.44
C ALA A 134 8.48 22.94 6.32
N MET A 135 9.23 22.36 7.28
CA MET A 135 9.55 20.94 7.29
C MET A 135 8.43 20.09 7.87
N PHE A 136 7.91 20.48 9.03
CA PHE A 136 6.96 19.68 9.80
C PHE A 136 5.49 20.07 9.57
N GLY A 137 5.21 21.24 8.99
CA GLY A 137 3.84 21.70 8.75
C GLY A 137 3.03 20.85 7.76
N GLU A 138 3.72 20.13 6.85
CA GLU A 138 3.10 19.25 5.84
C GLU A 138 3.58 17.79 5.95
N ILE A 139 4.06 17.41 7.14
CA ILE A 139 4.57 16.06 7.35
C ILE A 139 3.42 15.05 7.45
N GLY A 140 3.56 13.93 6.74
CA GLY A 140 2.70 12.75 6.91
C GLY A 140 3.14 11.91 8.10
N ALA A 141 4.42 11.52 8.13
CA ALA A 141 5.02 10.75 9.21
C ALA A 141 6.52 11.04 9.36
N LEU A 142 7.00 10.97 10.59
CA LEU A 142 8.41 10.95 10.93
C LEU A 142 8.84 9.49 11.14
N ILE A 143 9.80 9.03 10.36
CA ILE A 143 10.39 7.70 10.49
C ILE A 143 11.78 7.86 11.12
N TRP A 144 11.95 7.33 12.32
CA TRP A 144 13.22 7.35 13.03
C TRP A 144 13.89 6.00 12.97
N VAL A 145 15.09 5.93 12.38
CA VAL A 145 15.81 4.68 12.15
C VAL A 145 16.88 4.51 13.21
N ILE A 146 16.81 3.42 13.97
CA ILE A 146 17.77 3.00 15.00
C ILE A 146 18.48 1.75 14.48
N ASP A 147 19.81 1.71 14.55
CA ASP A 147 20.59 0.51 14.27
C ASP A 147 20.50 -0.45 15.45
N ALA A 148 19.96 -1.64 15.25
CA ALA A 148 19.81 -2.65 16.30
C ALA A 148 21.12 -3.39 16.62
N GLN A 149 22.14 -3.26 15.78
CA GLN A 149 23.45 -3.91 15.95
C GLN A 149 24.52 -3.01 16.57
N ASP A 150 24.22 -1.72 16.73
CA ASP A 150 25.13 -0.73 17.32
C ASP A 150 24.63 -0.27 18.70
N ASP A 151 25.41 0.56 19.40
CA ASP A 151 24.94 1.19 20.63
C ASP A 151 23.81 2.19 20.31
N TYR A 152 22.60 1.81 20.69
CA TYR A 152 21.38 2.59 20.39
C TYR A 152 21.02 3.61 21.48
N LEU A 153 21.74 3.67 22.60
CA LEU A 153 21.37 4.56 23.72
C LEU A 153 21.37 6.03 23.30
N GLU A 154 22.39 6.47 22.56
CA GLU A 154 22.44 7.83 22.03
C GLU A 154 21.32 8.09 20.99
N ALA A 155 20.99 7.10 20.16
CA ALA A 155 19.90 7.21 19.18
C ALA A 155 18.55 7.38 19.86
N VAL A 156 18.30 6.64 20.95
CA VAL A 156 17.09 6.74 21.77
C VAL A 156 17.02 8.10 22.46
N ALA A 157 18.11 8.58 23.07
CA ALA A 157 18.14 9.89 23.72
C ALA A 157 17.83 11.03 22.73
N ARG A 158 18.43 11.00 21.53
CA ARG A 158 18.13 11.97 20.46
C ARG A 158 16.69 11.89 19.97
N LEU A 159 16.16 10.68 19.84
CA LEU A 159 14.76 10.49 19.48
C LEU A 159 13.83 11.09 20.51
N ASN A 160 14.06 10.84 21.80
CA ASN A 160 13.28 11.41 22.90
C ASN A 160 13.26 12.94 22.85
N MET A 161 14.43 13.57 22.70
CA MET A 161 14.53 15.04 22.55
C MET A 161 13.74 15.53 21.34
N THR A 162 13.81 14.81 20.21
CA THR A 162 13.07 15.14 18.99
C THR A 162 11.56 15.04 19.23
N ILE A 163 11.10 13.95 19.87
CA ILE A 163 9.66 13.76 20.18
C ILE A 163 9.16 14.88 21.09
N LEU A 164 9.90 15.19 22.17
CA LEU A 164 9.52 16.23 23.13
C LEU A 164 9.39 17.61 22.46
N ASN A 165 10.31 17.95 21.57
CA ASN A 165 10.23 19.19 20.80
C ASN A 165 9.05 19.23 19.83
N LEU A 166 8.80 18.11 19.13
CA LEU A 166 7.70 18.02 18.16
C LEU A 166 6.34 18.00 18.86
N GLN A 167 6.17 17.25 19.94
CA GLN A 167 4.89 17.14 20.64
C GLN A 167 4.38 18.47 21.20
N ARG A 168 5.28 19.41 21.50
CA ARG A 168 4.91 20.75 21.96
C ARG A 168 4.31 21.61 20.86
N THR A 169 4.78 21.45 19.62
CA THR A 169 4.39 22.29 18.47
C THR A 169 3.45 21.56 17.52
N TYR A 170 3.66 20.25 17.30
CA TYR A 170 2.96 19.41 16.33
C TYR A 170 2.47 18.10 16.96
N PRO A 171 1.49 18.12 17.87
CA PRO A 171 1.08 16.94 18.67
C PRO A 171 0.49 15.79 17.82
N ASN A 172 0.09 16.05 16.59
CA ASN A 172 -0.56 15.06 15.72
C ASN A 172 0.41 14.33 14.78
N ILE A 173 1.72 14.66 14.83
CA ILE A 173 2.72 13.98 14.00
C ILE A 173 2.82 12.53 14.43
N LYS A 174 2.69 11.61 13.45
CA LYS A 174 2.91 10.18 13.65
C LYS A 174 4.39 9.89 13.65
N ILE A 175 4.87 9.22 14.68
CA ILE A 175 6.29 8.89 14.86
C ILE A 175 6.44 7.38 14.75
N GLU A 176 7.18 6.93 13.75
CA GLU A 176 7.41 5.54 13.45
C GLU A 176 8.88 5.20 13.68
N VAL A 177 9.15 4.34 14.62
CA VAL A 177 10.52 3.94 15.00
C VAL A 177 10.86 2.64 14.29
N PHE A 178 11.83 2.68 13.39
CA PHE A 178 12.35 1.50 12.71
C PHE A 178 13.60 1.03 13.45
N ILE A 179 13.47 -0.06 14.22
CA ILE A 179 14.58 -0.81 14.80
C ILE A 179 15.14 -1.67 13.66
N HIS A 180 16.20 -1.16 13.04
CA HIS A 180 16.71 -1.62 11.76
C HIS A 180 17.91 -2.55 11.89
N LYS A 181 18.23 -3.31 10.83
CA LYS A 181 19.31 -4.30 10.73
C LYS A 181 19.15 -5.49 11.69
N VAL A 182 17.89 -5.92 11.88
CA VAL A 182 17.59 -7.05 12.76
C VAL A 182 17.93 -8.41 12.14
N ASP A 183 18.35 -8.47 10.88
CA ASP A 183 18.75 -9.68 10.16
C ASP A 183 19.92 -10.42 10.81
N GLY A 184 20.84 -9.70 11.43
CA GLY A 184 21.97 -10.30 12.14
C GLY A 184 21.70 -10.77 13.57
N LEU A 185 20.45 -10.66 14.05
CA LEU A 185 20.05 -10.95 15.44
C LEU A 185 19.21 -12.22 15.53
N SER A 186 19.36 -12.96 16.63
CA SER A 186 18.42 -14.06 16.94
C SER A 186 17.03 -13.52 17.26
N ASP A 187 16.00 -14.36 17.10
CA ASP A 187 14.62 -13.92 17.32
C ASP A 187 14.33 -13.49 18.75
N ASP A 188 14.92 -14.17 19.73
CA ASP A 188 14.81 -13.76 21.14
C ASP A 188 15.44 -12.38 21.36
N TYR A 189 16.62 -12.15 20.77
CA TYR A 189 17.33 -10.88 20.94
C TYR A 189 16.63 -9.72 20.22
N LYS A 190 15.95 -9.96 19.08
CA LYS A 190 15.11 -8.97 18.41
C LYS A 190 14.00 -8.45 19.33
N LEU A 191 13.33 -9.37 20.03
CA LEU A 191 12.24 -9.04 20.95
C LEU A 191 12.76 -8.29 22.18
N ASP A 192 13.91 -8.69 22.72
CA ASP A 192 14.53 -8.02 23.88
C ASP A 192 14.94 -6.58 23.54
N ILE A 193 15.58 -6.35 22.40
CA ILE A 193 15.94 -4.99 21.94
C ILE A 193 14.69 -4.15 21.73
N GLN A 194 13.68 -4.68 21.03
CA GLN A 194 12.43 -3.95 20.81
C GLN A 194 11.79 -3.55 22.13
N ARG A 195 11.76 -4.46 23.09
CA ARG A 195 11.19 -4.21 24.42
C ARG A 195 11.97 -3.15 25.17
N ASP A 196 13.31 -3.25 25.21
CA ASP A 196 14.16 -2.29 25.92
C ASP A 196 14.02 -0.87 25.32
N ILE A 197 14.09 -0.73 23.99
CA ILE A 197 13.91 0.56 23.32
C ILE A 197 12.51 1.14 23.59
N THR A 198 11.47 0.28 23.51
CA THR A 198 10.08 0.72 23.73
C THR A 198 9.89 1.24 25.15
N ILE A 199 10.37 0.51 26.17
CA ILE A 199 10.25 0.89 27.57
C ILE A 199 10.98 2.22 27.82
N ARG A 200 12.22 2.36 27.35
CA ARG A 200 13.01 3.59 27.56
C ARG A 200 12.34 4.82 26.97
N ILE A 201 11.77 4.68 25.77
CA ILE A 201 11.08 5.80 25.11
C ILE A 201 9.78 6.13 25.85
N GLN A 202 9.00 5.11 26.25
CA GLN A 202 7.73 5.31 26.94
C GLN A 202 7.94 5.91 28.36
N ASP A 203 8.93 5.45 29.11
CA ASP A 203 9.25 5.98 30.42
C ASP A 203 9.63 7.47 30.35
N GLU A 204 10.51 7.84 29.42
CA GLU A 204 10.92 9.24 29.22
C GLU A 204 9.74 10.13 28.80
N LEU A 205 8.87 9.64 27.90
CA LEU A 205 7.66 10.37 27.49
C LEU A 205 6.67 10.53 28.64
N SER A 206 6.52 9.50 29.48
CA SER A 206 5.66 9.54 30.66
C SER A 206 6.19 10.55 31.69
N ASP A 207 7.49 10.59 31.96
CA ASP A 207 8.11 11.55 32.85
C ASP A 207 7.91 13.02 32.44
N HIS A 208 7.75 13.24 31.13
CA HIS A 208 7.46 14.56 30.54
C HIS A 208 5.97 14.84 30.32
N GLY A 209 5.07 13.92 30.70
CA GLY A 209 3.62 14.07 30.55
C GLY A 209 3.08 13.83 29.12
N PHE A 210 3.82 13.14 28.26
CA PHE A 210 3.42 12.79 26.89
C PHE A 210 3.10 11.29 26.73
N GLU A 211 2.41 10.70 27.70
CA GLU A 211 2.05 9.26 27.70
C GLU A 211 1.29 8.79 26.45
N ASN A 212 0.54 9.69 25.81
CA ASN A 212 -0.29 9.38 24.63
C ASN A 212 0.37 9.80 23.31
N ALA A 213 1.69 10.05 23.29
CA ALA A 213 2.37 10.37 22.04
C ALA A 213 2.22 9.22 21.02
N PRO A 214 1.87 9.49 19.73
CA PRO A 214 1.60 8.45 18.74
C PRO A 214 2.91 7.87 18.19
N VAL A 215 3.61 7.07 19.00
CA VAL A 215 4.86 6.38 18.66
C VAL A 215 4.58 4.90 18.39
N THR A 216 5.06 4.40 17.28
CA THR A 216 4.93 2.98 16.90
C THR A 216 6.30 2.40 16.56
N PHE A 217 6.53 1.13 16.90
CA PHE A 217 7.83 0.47 16.74
C PHE A 217 7.73 -0.68 15.72
N HIS A 218 8.72 -0.78 14.83
CA HIS A 218 8.81 -1.81 13.81
C HIS A 218 10.21 -2.42 13.79
N LEU A 219 10.30 -3.74 13.79
CA LEU A 219 11.53 -4.49 13.52
C LEU A 219 11.72 -4.56 12.00
N THR A 220 12.86 -4.12 11.48
CA THR A 220 13.06 -3.98 10.04
C THR A 220 14.43 -4.44 9.57
N SER A 221 14.46 -5.02 8.36
CA SER A 221 15.68 -5.30 7.60
C SER A 221 15.46 -5.07 6.12
N ILE A 222 16.49 -4.57 5.42
CA ILE A 222 16.44 -4.46 3.94
C ILE A 222 16.66 -5.80 3.24
N TYR A 223 17.12 -6.83 3.97
CA TYR A 223 17.36 -8.17 3.42
C TYR A 223 16.14 -9.08 3.42
N ASN A 224 15.03 -8.62 3.99
CA ASN A 224 13.77 -9.32 3.98
C ASN A 224 12.60 -8.34 3.79
N HIS A 225 11.38 -8.85 3.72
CA HIS A 225 10.18 -8.05 3.45
C HIS A 225 9.68 -7.19 4.62
N SER A 226 10.31 -7.28 5.81
CA SER A 226 9.86 -6.54 7.00
C SER A 226 9.89 -5.02 6.81
N ILE A 227 10.82 -4.50 6.01
CA ILE A 227 10.90 -3.07 5.70
C ILE A 227 9.68 -2.59 4.89
N PHE A 228 9.24 -3.39 3.92
CA PHE A 228 8.06 -3.06 3.10
C PHE A 228 6.77 -3.16 3.90
N GLU A 229 6.68 -4.14 4.81
CA GLU A 229 5.56 -4.26 5.74
C GLU A 229 5.49 -3.05 6.68
N ALA A 230 6.62 -2.61 7.22
CA ALA A 230 6.69 -1.43 8.07
C ALA A 230 6.23 -0.18 7.33
N PHE A 231 6.72 0.05 6.10
CA PHE A 231 6.24 1.15 5.26
C PHE A 231 4.76 1.03 4.91
N SER A 232 4.25 -0.18 4.67
CA SER A 232 2.83 -0.40 4.43
C SER A 232 1.99 0.09 5.60
N LYS A 233 2.38 -0.24 6.83
CA LYS A 233 1.71 0.24 8.05
C LYS A 233 1.80 1.76 8.22
N VAL A 234 2.94 2.36 7.86
CA VAL A 234 3.12 3.82 7.88
C VAL A 234 2.19 4.49 6.86
N ILE A 235 2.21 4.04 5.61
CA ILE A 235 1.39 4.60 4.52
C ILE A 235 -0.10 4.44 4.82
N GLN A 236 -0.54 3.28 5.33
CA GLN A 236 -1.94 3.04 5.70
C GLN A 236 -2.46 4.06 6.71
N LYS A 237 -1.64 4.50 7.66
CA LYS A 237 -2.02 5.55 8.62
C LYS A 237 -2.23 6.92 7.97
N LEU A 238 -1.71 7.13 6.76
CA LEU A 238 -1.86 8.38 6.01
C LEU A 238 -3.09 8.39 5.08
N ILE A 239 -3.65 7.21 4.79
CA ILE A 239 -4.79 7.10 3.88
C ILE A 239 -6.08 7.44 4.62
N PRO A 240 -6.81 8.48 4.18
CA PRO A 240 -8.09 8.80 4.78
C PRO A 240 -9.11 7.69 4.50
N ARG A 241 -9.85 7.27 5.52
CA ARG A 241 -10.92 6.27 5.40
C ARG A 241 -10.45 4.89 4.90
N LEU A 242 -9.26 4.48 5.27
CA LEU A 242 -8.70 3.16 4.95
C LEU A 242 -9.68 2.00 5.18
N GLY A 243 -10.47 2.06 6.26
CA GLY A 243 -11.46 1.03 6.61
C GLY A 243 -12.50 0.73 5.52
N ILE A 244 -12.73 1.63 4.55
CA ILE A 244 -13.59 1.35 3.40
C ILE A 244 -12.89 0.38 2.44
N LEU A 245 -11.61 0.60 2.14
CA LEU A 245 -10.81 -0.29 1.30
C LEU A 245 -10.67 -1.67 1.94
N GLU A 246 -10.38 -1.73 3.23
CA GLU A 246 -10.29 -2.98 4.00
C GLU A 246 -11.62 -3.74 3.99
N ALA A 247 -12.75 -3.05 4.15
CA ALA A 247 -14.08 -3.66 4.07
C ALA A 247 -14.37 -4.20 2.65
N MET A 248 -13.96 -3.49 1.60
CA MET A 248 -14.12 -3.96 0.21
C MET A 248 -13.32 -5.24 -0.03
N LEU A 249 -12.04 -5.28 0.38
CA LEU A 249 -11.17 -6.45 0.25
C LEU A 249 -11.70 -7.61 1.11
N THR A 250 -12.12 -7.37 2.34
CA THR A 250 -12.73 -8.38 3.22
C THR A 250 -13.97 -9.00 2.58
N ASN A 251 -14.85 -8.18 2.00
CA ASN A 251 -16.03 -8.67 1.30
C ASN A 251 -15.66 -9.50 0.05
N LEU A 252 -14.63 -9.07 -0.68
CA LEU A 252 -14.10 -9.83 -1.81
C LEU A 252 -13.58 -11.20 -1.38
N CYS A 253 -12.75 -11.26 -0.34
CA CYS A 253 -12.22 -12.51 0.21
C CYS A 253 -13.34 -13.46 0.64
N ARG A 254 -14.37 -12.96 1.31
CA ARG A 254 -15.53 -13.77 1.74
C ARG A 254 -16.35 -14.27 0.56
N THR A 255 -16.58 -13.45 -0.46
CA THR A 255 -17.43 -13.79 -1.61
C THR A 255 -16.71 -14.74 -2.57
N CYS A 256 -15.43 -14.51 -2.84
CA CYS A 256 -14.62 -15.31 -3.76
C CYS A 256 -13.86 -16.45 -3.07
N ARG A 257 -13.95 -16.57 -1.75
CA ARG A 257 -13.18 -17.53 -0.92
C ARG A 257 -11.67 -17.39 -1.14
N PHE A 258 -11.18 -16.15 -1.15
CA PHE A 258 -9.74 -15.92 -1.14
C PHE A 258 -9.18 -16.19 0.26
N GLU A 259 -7.95 -16.68 0.31
CA GLU A 259 -7.20 -16.81 1.56
C GLU A 259 -6.72 -15.44 2.03
N LYS A 260 -6.24 -14.64 1.08
CA LYS A 260 -5.70 -13.32 1.34
C LYS A 260 -5.85 -12.43 0.12
N ALA A 261 -6.05 -11.12 0.33
CA ALA A 261 -6.05 -10.11 -0.71
C ALA A 261 -5.29 -8.87 -0.27
N TYR A 262 -4.49 -8.35 -1.17
CA TYR A 262 -3.71 -7.12 -0.99
C TYR A 262 -3.98 -6.16 -2.13
N LEU A 263 -4.00 -4.87 -1.81
CA LEU A 263 -3.93 -3.80 -2.78
C LEU A 263 -2.52 -3.19 -2.72
N PHE A 264 -1.69 -3.48 -3.72
CA PHE A 264 -0.30 -3.06 -3.76
C PHE A 264 -0.09 -1.80 -4.58
N ASP A 265 0.82 -0.95 -4.13
CA ASP A 265 1.57 -0.07 -5.01
C ASP A 265 2.67 -0.89 -5.70
N VAL A 266 2.54 -1.05 -6.98
CA VAL A 266 3.38 -1.95 -7.79
C VAL A 266 4.84 -1.51 -7.83
N LEU A 267 5.09 -0.19 -7.75
CA LEU A 267 6.45 0.33 -7.84
C LEU A 267 7.25 0.15 -6.56
N SER A 268 6.64 0.37 -5.41
CA SER A 268 7.31 0.26 -4.11
C SER A 268 7.10 -1.08 -3.42
N LYS A 269 6.16 -1.93 -3.91
CA LYS A 269 5.70 -3.17 -3.26
C LYS A 269 5.09 -2.95 -1.87
N ILE A 270 4.70 -1.72 -1.59
CA ILE A 270 3.99 -1.36 -0.37
C ILE A 270 2.51 -1.69 -0.57
N TYR A 271 1.91 -2.46 0.34
CA TYR A 271 0.47 -2.68 0.27
C TYR A 271 -0.29 -1.58 1.01
N ILE A 272 -1.27 -1.04 0.30
CA ILE A 272 -2.07 0.10 0.74
C ILE A 272 -3.20 -0.36 1.65
N ALA A 273 -3.80 -1.50 1.32
CA ALA A 273 -4.87 -2.13 2.07
C ALA A 273 -4.78 -3.64 1.96
N THR A 274 -5.33 -4.32 2.95
CA THR A 274 -5.52 -5.78 2.97
C THR A 274 -6.87 -6.12 3.59
N ASP A 275 -7.30 -7.35 3.51
CA ASP A 275 -8.49 -7.84 4.19
C ASP A 275 -8.30 -7.86 5.73
N SER A 276 -9.37 -8.11 6.48
CA SER A 276 -9.38 -8.08 7.95
C SER A 276 -8.61 -9.22 8.63
N GLU A 277 -8.22 -10.25 7.89
CA GLU A 277 -7.39 -11.33 8.45
C GLU A 277 -5.97 -10.83 8.71
N PRO A 278 -5.27 -11.33 9.74
CA PRO A 278 -3.89 -10.95 10.01
C PRO A 278 -3.01 -11.10 8.76
N ALA A 279 -2.15 -10.14 8.52
CA ALA A 279 -1.19 -10.23 7.43
C ALA A 279 -0.17 -11.31 7.78
N ASP A 280 -0.09 -12.33 6.93
CA ASP A 280 0.91 -13.39 7.00
C ASP A 280 2.12 -13.01 6.12
N MET A 281 3.32 -13.07 6.70
CA MET A 281 4.54 -12.69 5.99
C MET A 281 4.77 -13.57 4.76
N ALA A 282 4.51 -14.87 4.85
CA ALA A 282 4.69 -15.78 3.72
C ALA A 282 3.76 -15.45 2.54
N SER A 283 2.50 -15.13 2.83
CA SER A 283 1.53 -14.69 1.83
C SER A 283 1.95 -13.36 1.19
N TYR A 284 2.50 -12.44 1.98
CA TYR A 284 3.02 -11.16 1.48
C TYR A 284 4.22 -11.38 0.54
N GLU A 285 5.20 -12.20 0.95
CA GLU A 285 6.39 -12.53 0.15
C GLU A 285 5.99 -13.08 -1.22
N ILE A 286 5.12 -14.10 -1.25
CA ILE A 286 4.65 -14.71 -2.49
C ILE A 286 3.97 -13.68 -3.40
N CYS A 287 3.11 -12.82 -2.85
CA CYS A 287 2.43 -11.79 -3.63
C CYS A 287 3.40 -10.73 -4.16
N SER A 288 4.39 -10.34 -3.36
CA SER A 288 5.42 -9.37 -3.73
C SER A 288 6.33 -9.90 -4.84
N ASP A 289 6.77 -11.16 -4.74
CA ASP A 289 7.58 -11.81 -5.77
C ASP A 289 6.80 -12.00 -7.07
N TYR A 290 5.51 -12.31 -6.96
CA TYR A 290 4.63 -12.40 -8.12
C TYR A 290 4.51 -11.06 -8.86
N ILE A 291 4.45 -9.94 -8.15
CA ILE A 291 4.46 -8.61 -8.78
C ILE A 291 5.74 -8.39 -9.58
N ASP A 292 6.91 -8.76 -9.03
CA ASP A 292 8.18 -8.62 -9.77
C ASP A 292 8.18 -9.42 -11.07
N VAL A 293 7.76 -10.68 -11.01
CA VAL A 293 7.66 -11.53 -12.22
C VAL A 293 6.73 -10.89 -13.26
N ILE A 294 5.59 -10.34 -12.85
CA ILE A 294 4.66 -9.71 -13.80
C ILE A 294 5.25 -8.40 -14.36
N ILE A 295 5.92 -7.60 -13.54
CA ILE A 295 6.61 -6.39 -14.01
C ILE A 295 7.66 -6.76 -15.06
N ASP A 296 8.52 -7.72 -14.77
CA ASP A 296 9.58 -8.15 -15.69
C ASP A 296 9.01 -8.66 -17.01
N VAL A 297 7.96 -9.49 -16.96
CA VAL A 297 7.26 -9.98 -18.15
C VAL A 297 6.65 -8.82 -18.94
N THR A 298 6.00 -7.87 -18.28
CA THR A 298 5.34 -6.75 -18.95
C THR A 298 6.33 -5.72 -19.47
N GLU A 299 7.51 -5.57 -18.87
CA GLU A 299 8.60 -4.77 -19.42
C GLU A 299 9.10 -5.33 -20.76
N VAL A 300 9.23 -6.64 -20.85
CA VAL A 300 9.62 -7.31 -22.12
C VAL A 300 8.59 -7.10 -23.21
N TYR A 301 7.30 -7.16 -22.88
CA TYR A 301 6.20 -7.04 -23.84
C TYR A 301 5.65 -5.61 -23.99
N GLY A 302 6.16 -4.64 -23.26
CA GLY A 302 5.83 -3.23 -23.42
C GLY A 302 4.48 -2.76 -22.89
N SER A 303 3.86 -3.49 -21.96
CA SER A 303 2.48 -3.24 -21.51
C SER A 303 2.36 -2.52 -20.16
N TRP A 304 3.44 -2.33 -19.40
CA TRP A 304 3.40 -1.72 -18.05
C TRP A 304 4.00 -0.30 -18.00
N PRO A 305 3.53 0.58 -17.09
CA PRO A 305 3.96 1.99 -16.99
C PRO A 305 5.46 2.25 -16.85
N ARG A 306 6.24 1.28 -16.34
CA ARG A 306 7.69 1.40 -16.21
C ARG A 306 8.39 1.44 -17.58
N THR A 307 7.87 0.68 -18.53
CA THR A 307 8.33 0.69 -19.93
C THR A 307 8.03 2.04 -20.59
N GLN A 308 6.94 2.69 -20.19
CA GLN A 308 6.59 4.02 -20.68
C GLN A 308 7.60 5.08 -20.26
N ARG A 309 8.16 5.02 -19.03
CA ARG A 309 9.27 5.89 -18.60
C ARG A 309 10.55 5.66 -19.41
N TYR A 310 10.84 4.41 -19.75
CA TYR A 310 11.99 4.09 -20.60
C TYR A 310 11.80 4.63 -22.01
N ARG A 311 10.56 4.65 -22.52
CA ARG A 311 10.22 5.24 -23.83
C ARG A 311 10.22 6.77 -23.82
N GLU A 312 9.76 7.39 -22.75
CA GLU A 312 9.81 8.85 -22.56
C GLU A 312 11.26 9.34 -22.45
N ALA A 313 12.17 8.53 -21.89
CA ALA A 313 13.61 8.79 -21.83
C ALA A 313 14.34 8.57 -23.18
N LEU A 314 13.80 7.73 -24.04
CA LEU A 314 14.27 7.46 -25.41
C LEU A 314 13.43 8.28 -26.39
N GLU A 315 13.56 9.61 -26.40
CA GLU A 315 12.89 10.56 -27.31
C GLU A 315 12.50 9.95 -28.66
N GLY A 316 11.30 9.38 -28.75
CA GLY A 316 10.74 8.83 -29.98
C GLY A 316 9.78 9.82 -30.66
N PRO A 317 9.63 9.79 -31.97
CA PRO A 317 8.81 10.75 -32.70
C PRO A 317 7.30 10.60 -32.42
N PRO A 318 6.51 11.66 -32.52
CA PRO A 318 5.13 11.78 -32.03
C PRO A 318 4.07 10.90 -32.71
N TRP A 319 4.42 10.08 -33.70
CA TRP A 319 3.48 9.19 -34.39
C TRP A 319 3.17 7.88 -33.63
N ASN A 320 3.93 7.56 -32.58
CA ASN A 320 3.69 6.39 -31.75
C ASN A 320 2.57 6.59 -30.72
N GLN A 321 2.15 7.82 -30.41
CA GLN A 321 1.10 8.10 -29.42
C GLN A 321 -0.26 7.44 -29.71
N LYS A 322 -0.62 7.28 -31.00
CA LYS A 322 -1.90 6.62 -31.36
C LYS A 322 -1.93 5.12 -31.12
N ILE A 323 -0.77 4.46 -31.10
CA ILE A 323 -0.67 3.03 -30.80
C ILE A 323 -0.64 2.83 -29.27
N GLU A 324 -0.04 3.76 -28.54
CA GLU A 324 0.03 3.76 -27.08
C GLU A 324 -1.34 3.92 -26.44
N ASP A 325 -2.22 4.77 -26.97
CA ASP A 325 -3.59 4.94 -26.46
C ASP A 325 -4.48 3.69 -26.69
N GLN A 326 -4.16 2.86 -27.68
CA GLN A 326 -4.89 1.62 -27.95
C GLN A 326 -4.36 0.42 -27.14
N VAL A 327 -3.06 0.42 -26.80
CA VAL A 327 -2.44 -0.62 -25.96
C VAL A 327 -2.64 -0.34 -24.48
N ALA A 328 -2.73 0.95 -24.09
CA ALA A 328 -2.98 1.38 -22.71
C ALA A 328 -4.41 1.10 -22.21
N SER A 329 -5.33 0.66 -23.07
CA SER A 329 -6.70 0.34 -22.67
C SER A 329 -6.91 -1.11 -22.18
N GLY A 330 -5.89 -1.95 -22.22
CA GLY A 330 -5.93 -3.31 -21.67
C GLY A 330 -5.45 -3.32 -20.22
N CYS A 331 -6.35 -3.61 -19.28
CA CYS A 331 -5.95 -3.88 -17.89
C CYS A 331 -5.05 -5.11 -17.84
N ALA A 332 -3.90 -5.03 -17.15
CA ALA A 332 -3.05 -6.18 -16.95
C ALA A 332 -3.76 -7.21 -16.04
N GLU A 333 -3.98 -8.39 -16.60
CA GLU A 333 -4.56 -9.52 -15.90
C GLU A 333 -3.58 -10.68 -15.90
N SER A 334 -3.38 -11.27 -14.74
CA SER A 334 -2.57 -12.47 -14.64
C SER A 334 -3.17 -13.45 -13.63
N CYS A 335 -3.02 -14.74 -13.92
CA CYS A 335 -3.35 -15.81 -13.01
C CYS A 335 -2.27 -16.87 -13.09
N MET A 336 -1.73 -17.26 -11.95
CA MET A 336 -0.70 -18.30 -11.83
C MET A 336 -1.12 -19.31 -10.76
N VAL A 337 -0.78 -20.57 -10.98
CA VAL A 337 -0.98 -21.62 -9.97
C VAL A 337 0.38 -21.99 -9.40
N LEU A 338 0.53 -21.87 -8.09
CA LEU A 338 1.74 -22.29 -7.37
C LEU A 338 1.82 -23.81 -7.28
N SER A 339 3.00 -24.35 -7.53
CA SER A 339 3.25 -25.80 -7.45
C SER A 339 3.10 -26.34 -6.02
N ASP A 340 3.37 -25.50 -5.03
CA ASP A 340 3.23 -25.83 -3.61
C ASP A 340 1.78 -25.61 -3.17
N GLY A 341 1.05 -26.70 -2.98
CA GLY A 341 -0.33 -26.69 -2.50
C GLY A 341 -1.39 -26.27 -3.53
N ASN A 342 -1.05 -26.20 -4.83
CA ASN A 342 -2.01 -25.91 -5.92
C ASN A 342 -2.82 -24.62 -5.70
N LYS A 343 -2.20 -23.60 -5.10
CA LYS A 343 -2.86 -22.32 -4.77
C LYS A 343 -2.80 -21.36 -5.97
N PRO A 344 -3.95 -20.99 -6.53
CA PRO A 344 -3.98 -19.96 -7.57
C PRO A 344 -3.76 -18.58 -6.98
N ILE A 345 -2.95 -17.76 -7.67
CA ILE A 345 -2.78 -16.33 -7.38
C ILE A 345 -3.28 -15.55 -8.57
N ILE A 346 -4.05 -14.52 -8.31
CA ILE A 346 -4.51 -13.58 -9.33
C ILE A 346 -3.91 -12.21 -9.10
N LEU A 347 -3.60 -11.52 -10.20
CA LEU A 347 -3.25 -10.11 -10.22
C LEU A 347 -4.21 -9.39 -11.17
N ARG A 348 -4.73 -8.24 -10.72
CA ARG A 348 -5.55 -7.33 -11.51
C ARG A 348 -5.06 -5.91 -11.34
N GLU A 349 -4.72 -5.28 -12.44
CA GLU A 349 -4.41 -3.86 -12.45
C GLU A 349 -5.64 -3.04 -12.06
N VAL A 350 -5.48 -2.18 -11.08
CA VAL A 350 -6.52 -1.24 -10.65
C VAL A 350 -6.31 0.10 -11.33
N ASP A 351 -5.10 0.62 -11.28
CA ASP A 351 -4.69 1.89 -11.89
C ASP A 351 -3.20 1.79 -12.22
N LYS A 352 -2.64 2.81 -12.86
CA LYS A 352 -1.23 2.92 -13.27
C LYS A 352 -0.22 2.44 -12.22
N TYR A 353 -0.51 2.61 -10.97
CA TYR A 353 0.38 2.27 -9.85
C TYR A 353 -0.19 1.20 -8.92
N LEU A 354 -1.45 0.84 -9.07
CA LEU A 354 -2.15 -0.04 -8.15
C LEU A 354 -2.52 -1.37 -8.78
N ALA A 355 -2.23 -2.45 -8.08
CA ALA A 355 -2.67 -3.79 -8.43
C ALA A 355 -3.32 -4.49 -7.24
N LEU A 356 -4.44 -5.16 -7.50
CA LEU A 356 -5.05 -6.12 -6.59
C LEU A 356 -4.37 -7.47 -6.81
N VAL A 357 -3.78 -8.02 -5.76
CA VAL A 357 -3.21 -9.38 -5.75
C VAL A 357 -3.92 -10.21 -4.70
N ALA A 358 -4.38 -11.40 -5.08
CA ALA A 358 -5.10 -12.26 -4.16
C ALA A 358 -4.71 -13.73 -4.31
N ILE A 359 -4.57 -14.42 -3.18
CA ILE A 359 -4.34 -15.87 -3.10
C ILE A 359 -5.70 -16.54 -2.97
N MET A 360 -5.98 -17.48 -3.86
CA MET A 360 -7.26 -18.19 -3.93
C MET A 360 -7.15 -19.56 -3.28
N LYS A 361 -8.28 -20.06 -2.81
CA LYS A 361 -8.44 -21.48 -2.50
C LYS A 361 -8.69 -22.27 -3.80
N GLU A 362 -8.23 -23.51 -3.84
CA GLU A 362 -8.38 -24.39 -5.02
C GLU A 362 -9.83 -24.46 -5.52
N ASP A 363 -10.80 -24.61 -4.62
CA ASP A 363 -12.24 -24.68 -4.93
C ASP A 363 -12.78 -23.44 -5.68
N SER A 364 -12.07 -22.34 -5.64
CA SER A 364 -12.49 -21.08 -6.27
C SER A 364 -12.03 -20.98 -7.71
N TYR A 365 -11.01 -21.73 -8.09
CA TYR A 365 -10.47 -21.74 -9.44
C TYR A 365 -11.48 -22.23 -10.49
N ASP A 366 -12.29 -23.21 -10.14
CA ASP A 366 -13.35 -23.73 -11.04
C ASP A 366 -14.44 -22.68 -11.34
N LYS A 367 -14.50 -21.62 -10.56
CA LYS A 367 -15.50 -20.53 -10.66
C LYS A 367 -14.91 -19.22 -11.16
N MET A 368 -13.80 -19.26 -11.89
CA MET A 368 -13.10 -18.06 -12.38
C MET A 368 -14.00 -16.99 -13.04
N PRO A 369 -15.01 -17.33 -13.85
CA PRO A 369 -15.89 -16.29 -14.42
C PRO A 369 -16.64 -15.48 -13.36
N LEU A 370 -17.10 -16.11 -12.28
CA LEU A 370 -17.76 -15.41 -11.14
C LEU A 370 -16.75 -14.62 -10.32
N VAL A 371 -15.56 -15.18 -10.12
CA VAL A 371 -14.45 -14.51 -9.42
C VAL A 371 -14.08 -13.24 -10.19
N ASN A 372 -13.88 -13.32 -11.49
CA ASN A 372 -13.53 -12.18 -12.33
C ASN A 372 -14.60 -11.07 -12.25
N MET A 373 -15.87 -11.42 -12.33
CA MET A 373 -16.95 -10.45 -12.20
C MET A 373 -16.92 -9.71 -10.84
N ASN A 374 -16.69 -10.43 -9.74
CA ASN A 374 -16.59 -9.81 -8.41
C ASN A 374 -15.33 -8.95 -8.27
N VAL A 375 -14.22 -9.41 -8.82
CA VAL A 375 -12.95 -8.65 -8.84
C VAL A 375 -13.11 -7.35 -9.62
N GLU A 376 -13.74 -7.37 -10.79
CA GLU A 376 -14.01 -6.16 -11.59
C GLU A 376 -14.85 -5.13 -10.80
N VAL A 377 -15.88 -5.60 -10.08
CA VAL A 377 -16.70 -4.72 -9.25
C VAL A 377 -15.86 -4.05 -8.16
N VAL A 378 -14.97 -4.80 -7.50
CA VAL A 378 -14.08 -4.24 -6.48
C VAL A 378 -13.05 -3.30 -7.09
N VAL A 379 -12.42 -3.66 -8.20
CA VAL A 379 -11.48 -2.80 -8.92
C VAL A 379 -12.13 -1.47 -9.29
N GLN A 380 -13.36 -1.50 -9.82
CA GLN A 380 -14.10 -0.28 -10.14
C GLN A 380 -14.42 0.53 -8.87
N GLY A 381 -14.82 -0.12 -7.78
CA GLY A 381 -15.07 0.54 -6.51
C GLY A 381 -13.82 1.19 -5.91
N VAL A 382 -12.65 0.56 -6.03
CA VAL A 382 -11.38 1.14 -5.60
C VAL A 382 -11.01 2.38 -6.45
N LYS A 383 -11.22 2.33 -7.78
CA LYS A 383 -11.04 3.51 -8.65
C LYS A 383 -11.93 4.68 -8.22
N GLU A 384 -13.21 4.43 -7.99
CA GLU A 384 -14.16 5.44 -7.53
C GLU A 384 -13.80 5.99 -6.15
N PHE A 385 -13.33 5.14 -5.24
CA PHE A 385 -12.84 5.57 -3.93
C PHE A 385 -11.72 6.60 -4.06
N PHE A 386 -10.71 6.34 -4.88
CA PHE A 386 -9.60 7.28 -5.08
C PHE A 386 -10.02 8.54 -5.83
N GLU A 387 -10.95 8.46 -6.77
CA GLU A 387 -11.49 9.66 -7.43
C GLU A 387 -12.25 10.58 -6.47
N ILE A 388 -13.05 10.01 -5.57
CA ILE A 388 -13.80 10.78 -4.55
C ILE A 388 -12.87 11.37 -3.48
N THR A 389 -11.78 10.69 -3.16
CA THR A 389 -10.83 11.12 -2.15
C THR A 389 -9.74 12.05 -2.69
N LYS A 390 -9.62 12.21 -4.01
CA LYS A 390 -8.74 13.24 -4.61
C LYS A 390 -9.20 14.62 -4.17
N PRO A 391 -8.30 15.48 -3.66
CA PRO A 391 -8.62 16.87 -3.39
C PRO A 391 -9.06 17.57 -4.69
N LYS A 392 -10.15 18.32 -4.61
CA LYS A 392 -10.65 19.17 -5.70
C LYS A 392 -9.83 20.45 -5.80
#